data_0830f259d70ddf31de2e1ca07c0c379f
#
_entry.id   0830f259d70ddf31de2e1ca07c0c379f
#
_cell.length_a   1.000
_cell.length_b   1.000
_cell.length_c   1.000
_cell.angle_alpha   90.00
_cell.angle_beta   90.00
_cell.angle_gamma   90.00
#
_symmetry.space_group_name_H-M   'P 1'
#
loop_
_entity.id
_entity.type
_entity.pdbx_description
1 polymer ?
#
loop_
_entity_poly.entity_id
_entity_poly.type
_entity_poly.pdbx_seq_one_letter_code
_entity_poly.pdbx_strand_id
1 'polypeptide(L)'
;MNSRLGRSILVGLLAMVVLGWTQVLGSRVFWVLFVGIGLAVLLASGAWLALQRSSDLRAWLRERFWSRQEGNYHAFNGVGLRVDDDGRHVWMDGQGLLRALGRREADDVLAARLTGMWRRDAKGVLMVRVDAVIDYLGHMPERKDPRVQKLRRYLERDVLHPAAERRRRA
;
A
#
# COMPACT_ATOMS: atom_id res chain seq x y z
N MET A 1 -7.75 23.65 21.82
CA MET A 1 -9.00 24.36 22.25
C MET A 1 -9.08 25.62 21.39
N ASN A 2 -10.05 25.86 20.54
CA ASN A 2 -10.44 27.09 19.77
C ASN A 2 -10.65 26.92 18.25
N SER A 3 -10.70 25.71 17.69
CA SER A 3 -11.08 25.59 16.26
C SER A 3 -12.59 25.67 15.99
N ARG A 4 -13.43 25.46 17.03
CA ARG A 4 -14.88 25.53 16.89
C ARG A 4 -15.40 26.99 16.97
N LEU A 5 -14.80 27.84 17.82
CA LEU A 5 -15.15 29.26 17.93
C LEU A 5 -14.79 30.04 16.66
N GLY A 6 -13.64 29.77 16.05
CA GLY A 6 -13.25 30.43 14.80
C GLY A 6 -14.18 30.10 13.63
N ARG A 7 -14.71 28.89 13.55
CA ARG A 7 -15.68 28.49 12.51
C ARG A 7 -17.03 29.17 12.69
N SER A 8 -17.52 29.31 13.92
CA SER A 8 -18.80 29.98 14.20
C SER A 8 -18.74 31.47 13.90
N ILE A 9 -17.61 32.15 14.18
CA ILE A 9 -17.40 33.56 13.87
C ILE A 9 -17.34 33.79 12.36
N LEU A 10 -16.66 32.89 11.63
CA LEU A 10 -16.51 32.98 10.18
C LEU A 10 -17.86 32.77 9.47
N VAL A 11 -18.69 31.86 9.95
CA VAL A 11 -20.06 31.62 9.45
C VAL A 11 -20.95 32.79 9.74
N GLY A 12 -20.86 33.39 10.92
CA GLY A 12 -21.65 34.61 11.30
C GLY A 12 -21.27 35.82 10.45
N LEU A 13 -19.98 36.05 10.19
CA LEU A 13 -19.51 37.13 9.32
C LEU A 13 -19.96 36.94 7.87
N LEU A 14 -19.90 35.71 7.37
CA LEU A 14 -20.35 35.37 6.01
C LEU A 14 -21.87 35.59 5.87
N ALA A 15 -22.66 35.23 6.89
CA ALA A 15 -24.10 35.47 6.91
C ALA A 15 -24.43 36.95 6.94
N MET A 16 -23.70 37.79 7.70
CA MET A 16 -23.89 39.26 7.73
C MET A 16 -23.53 39.92 6.38
N VAL A 17 -22.47 39.52 5.74
CA VAL A 17 -22.09 40.00 4.40
C VAL A 17 -23.16 39.64 3.38
N VAL A 18 -23.67 38.41 3.40
CA VAL A 18 -24.75 37.99 2.50
C VAL A 18 -26.05 38.76 2.73
N LEU A 19 -26.44 39.01 4.00
CA LEU A 19 -27.62 39.80 4.35
C LEU A 19 -27.47 41.28 3.96
N GLY A 20 -26.29 41.86 4.11
CA GLY A 20 -26.03 43.25 3.71
C GLY A 20 -26.10 43.50 2.20
N TRP A 21 -25.67 42.49 1.40
CA TRP A 21 -25.68 42.57 -0.07
C TRP A 21 -27.09 42.38 -0.67
N THR A 22 -28.03 41.76 0.05
CA THR A 22 -29.41 41.55 -0.44
C THR A 22 -30.19 42.84 -0.59
N GLN A 23 -29.80 43.89 0.15
CA GLN A 23 -30.44 45.22 0.05
C GLN A 23 -29.92 46.04 -1.14
N VAL A 24 -28.73 45.73 -1.68
CA VAL A 24 -28.06 46.56 -2.69
C VAL A 24 -28.22 46.01 -4.12
N LEU A 25 -28.31 44.70 -4.27
CA LEU A 25 -28.46 44.05 -5.59
C LEU A 25 -29.90 43.54 -5.79
N GLY A 26 -30.57 44.02 -6.83
CA GLY A 26 -31.91 43.60 -7.18
C GLY A 26 -32.06 42.08 -7.17
N SER A 27 -33.19 41.58 -6.69
CA SER A 27 -33.42 40.20 -6.27
C SER A 27 -32.99 39.11 -7.30
N ARG A 28 -32.98 39.43 -8.58
CA ARG A 28 -32.63 38.48 -9.65
C ARG A 28 -31.12 38.12 -9.71
N VAL A 29 -30.25 39.11 -9.55
CA VAL A 29 -28.78 38.90 -9.58
C VAL A 29 -28.34 38.13 -8.34
N PHE A 30 -28.96 38.40 -7.20
CA PHE A 30 -28.68 37.66 -5.96
C PHE A 30 -29.02 36.17 -6.09
N TRP A 31 -30.17 35.82 -6.65
CA TRP A 31 -30.55 34.43 -6.84
C TRP A 31 -29.64 33.69 -7.80
N VAL A 32 -29.18 34.32 -8.88
CA VAL A 32 -28.24 33.71 -9.82
C VAL A 32 -26.88 33.43 -9.15
N LEU A 33 -26.37 34.38 -8.37
CA LEU A 33 -25.11 34.17 -7.64
C LEU A 33 -25.23 33.12 -6.54
N PHE A 34 -26.33 33.12 -5.80
CA PHE A 34 -26.55 32.16 -4.71
C PHE A 34 -26.68 30.72 -5.24
N VAL A 35 -27.43 30.53 -6.31
CA VAL A 35 -27.57 29.25 -6.99
C VAL A 35 -26.22 28.80 -7.60
N GLY A 36 -25.48 29.73 -8.22
CA GLY A 36 -24.16 29.44 -8.79
C GLY A 36 -23.12 28.98 -7.75
N ILE A 37 -23.04 29.70 -6.62
CA ILE A 37 -22.14 29.33 -5.50
C ILE A 37 -22.59 28.01 -4.87
N GLY A 38 -23.89 27.83 -4.64
CA GLY A 38 -24.42 26.57 -4.11
C GLY A 38 -24.08 25.35 -4.99
N LEU A 39 -24.24 25.52 -6.30
CA LEU A 39 -23.90 24.47 -7.27
C LEU A 39 -22.39 24.19 -7.30
N ALA A 40 -21.54 25.22 -7.26
CA ALA A 40 -20.10 25.07 -7.22
C ALA A 40 -19.61 24.34 -5.95
N VAL A 41 -20.19 24.65 -4.79
CA VAL A 41 -19.88 23.97 -3.52
C VAL A 41 -20.35 22.52 -3.56
N LEU A 42 -21.50 22.24 -4.15
CA LEU A 42 -22.02 20.86 -4.32
C LEU A 42 -21.12 20.02 -5.25
N LEU A 43 -20.67 20.60 -6.35
CA LEU A 43 -19.75 19.94 -7.28
C LEU A 43 -18.37 19.70 -6.66
N ALA A 44 -17.85 20.70 -5.92
CA ALA A 44 -16.56 20.57 -5.25
C ALA A 44 -16.59 19.52 -4.12
N SER A 45 -17.67 19.48 -3.34
CA SER A 45 -17.85 18.48 -2.28
C SER A 45 -18.04 17.07 -2.85
N GLY A 46 -18.77 16.93 -3.95
CA GLY A 46 -18.94 15.67 -4.67
C GLY A 46 -17.63 15.16 -5.25
N ALA A 47 -16.83 16.03 -5.86
CA ALA A 47 -15.51 15.69 -6.39
C ALA A 47 -14.54 15.26 -5.27
N TRP A 48 -14.59 15.94 -4.11
CA TRP A 48 -13.74 15.59 -2.96
C TRP A 48 -14.10 14.23 -2.36
N LEU A 49 -15.41 13.94 -2.22
CA LEU A 49 -15.91 12.63 -1.80
C LEU A 49 -15.55 11.50 -2.80
N ALA A 50 -15.63 11.80 -4.10
CA ALA A 50 -15.23 10.87 -5.15
C ALA A 50 -13.73 10.57 -5.12
N LEU A 51 -12.88 11.57 -4.83
CA LEU A 51 -11.44 11.41 -4.65
C LEU A 51 -11.09 10.57 -3.41
N GLN A 52 -11.75 10.79 -2.29
CA GLN A 52 -11.58 9.95 -1.09
C GLN A 52 -12.01 8.50 -1.35
N ARG A 53 -13.16 8.31 -1.98
CA ARG A 53 -13.65 6.98 -2.31
C ARG A 53 -12.80 6.25 -3.37
N SER A 54 -12.11 6.98 -4.24
CA SER A 54 -11.21 6.38 -5.23
C SER A 54 -9.93 5.79 -4.62
N SER A 55 -9.44 6.33 -3.48
CA SER A 55 -8.33 5.74 -2.73
C SER A 55 -8.73 4.42 -2.08
N ASP A 56 -9.92 4.37 -1.48
CA ASP A 56 -10.47 3.15 -0.87
C ASP A 56 -10.83 2.12 -1.94
N LEU A 57 -11.38 2.56 -3.08
CA LEU A 57 -11.66 1.68 -4.23
C LEU A 57 -10.38 1.10 -4.84
N ARG A 58 -9.31 1.89 -4.94
CA ARG A 58 -7.99 1.40 -5.40
C ARG A 58 -7.36 0.44 -4.40
N ALA A 59 -7.51 0.68 -3.10
CA ALA A 59 -7.08 -0.25 -2.06
C ALA A 59 -7.89 -1.55 -2.14
N TRP A 60 -9.22 -1.46 -2.24
CA TRP A 60 -10.12 -2.60 -2.38
C TRP A 60 -9.92 -3.38 -3.69
N LEU A 61 -9.75 -2.70 -4.83
CA LEU A 61 -9.43 -3.33 -6.11
C LEU A 61 -8.06 -4.03 -6.06
N ARG A 62 -7.08 -3.41 -5.43
CA ARG A 62 -5.77 -4.00 -5.21
C ARG A 62 -5.88 -5.27 -4.36
N GLU A 63 -6.60 -5.19 -3.25
CA GLU A 63 -6.84 -6.32 -2.35
C GLU A 63 -7.59 -7.46 -3.06
N ARG A 64 -8.62 -7.16 -3.87
CA ARG A 64 -9.38 -8.16 -4.63
C ARG A 64 -8.64 -8.72 -5.85
N PHE A 65 -7.75 -7.94 -6.46
CA PHE A 65 -6.88 -8.43 -7.54
C PHE A 65 -5.80 -9.36 -6.98
N TRP A 66 -5.33 -9.08 -5.76
CA TRP A 66 -4.34 -9.91 -5.09
C TRP A 66 -4.94 -11.15 -4.44
N SER A 67 -6.18 -11.10 -3.96
CA SER A 67 -6.88 -12.26 -3.38
C SER A 67 -7.18 -13.37 -4.42
N ARG A 68 -7.29 -13.04 -5.71
CA ARG A 68 -7.41 -14.05 -6.77
C ARG A 68 -6.12 -14.80 -7.10
N GLN A 69 -4.98 -14.30 -6.61
CA GLN A 69 -3.67 -14.96 -6.73
C GLN A 69 -3.19 -15.46 -5.35
N GLU A 70 -4.14 -15.74 -4.47
CA GLU A 70 -3.88 -16.32 -3.15
C GLU A 70 -3.05 -17.60 -3.28
N GLY A 71 -1.82 -17.52 -2.82
CA GLY A 71 -0.81 -18.58 -2.85
C GLY A 71 0.55 -18.13 -3.38
N ASN A 72 0.60 -17.20 -4.36
CA ASN A 72 1.85 -16.85 -5.04
C ASN A 72 2.33 -15.40 -4.79
N TYR A 73 1.54 -14.56 -4.12
CA TYR A 73 1.94 -13.18 -3.85
C TYR A 73 1.72 -12.80 -2.38
N HIS A 74 2.77 -12.38 -1.76
CA HIS A 74 2.79 -11.85 -0.42
C HIS A 74 3.15 -10.37 -0.45
N ALA A 75 2.64 -9.58 0.51
CA ALA A 75 2.98 -8.17 0.63
C ALA A 75 3.70 -7.91 1.95
N PHE A 76 4.89 -7.35 1.88
CA PHE A 76 5.65 -6.93 3.05
C PHE A 76 5.99 -5.44 2.96
N ASN A 77 5.50 -4.63 3.91
CA ASN A 77 5.69 -3.17 3.93
C ASN A 77 5.37 -2.48 2.58
N GLY A 78 4.31 -2.90 1.89
CA GLY A 78 3.91 -2.37 0.58
C GLY A 78 4.74 -2.87 -0.61
N VAL A 79 5.71 -3.76 -0.38
CA VAL A 79 6.47 -4.43 -1.44
C VAL A 79 5.83 -5.78 -1.74
N GLY A 80 5.46 -6.01 -3.00
CA GLY A 80 4.97 -7.32 -3.45
C GLY A 80 6.13 -8.32 -3.50
N LEU A 81 5.96 -9.44 -2.82
CA LEU A 81 6.87 -10.58 -2.85
C LEU A 81 6.18 -11.71 -3.60
N ARG A 82 6.71 -12.07 -4.76
CA ARG A 82 6.24 -13.25 -5.47
C ARG A 82 6.84 -14.50 -4.80
N VAL A 83 5.97 -15.43 -4.43
CA VAL A 83 6.34 -16.70 -3.80
C VAL A 83 5.83 -17.85 -4.67
N ASP A 84 6.62 -18.88 -4.86
CA ASP A 84 6.29 -20.06 -5.65
C ASP A 84 6.61 -21.31 -4.80
N ASP A 85 5.63 -22.20 -4.61
CA ASP A 85 5.80 -23.44 -3.84
C ASP A 85 5.80 -24.63 -4.83
N ASP A 86 6.94 -25.30 -5.00
CA ASP A 86 7.09 -26.45 -5.87
C ASP A 86 6.80 -27.79 -5.17
N GLY A 87 6.22 -27.74 -3.97
CA GLY A 87 5.93 -28.93 -3.14
C GLY A 87 7.13 -29.43 -2.33
N ARG A 88 8.36 -29.08 -2.70
CA ARG A 88 9.59 -29.40 -1.94
C ARG A 88 10.16 -28.18 -1.25
N HIS A 89 10.24 -27.07 -1.97
CA HIS A 89 10.84 -25.82 -1.50
C HIS A 89 9.91 -24.66 -1.80
N VAL A 90 10.02 -23.64 -0.99
CA VAL A 90 9.35 -22.36 -1.23
C VAL A 90 10.38 -21.42 -1.82
N TRP A 91 10.05 -20.83 -2.96
CA TRP A 91 10.88 -19.90 -3.70
C TRP A 91 10.30 -18.50 -3.66
N MET A 92 11.12 -17.49 -3.59
CA MET A 92 10.68 -16.09 -3.64
C MET A 92 11.49 -15.28 -4.63
N ASP A 93 10.91 -14.21 -5.16
CA ASP A 93 11.56 -13.27 -6.06
C ASP A 93 12.72 -12.55 -5.37
N GLY A 94 13.93 -12.68 -5.92
CA GLY A 94 15.12 -12.03 -5.42
C GLY A 94 15.07 -10.51 -5.46
N GLN A 95 14.50 -9.93 -6.52
CA GLN A 95 14.31 -8.48 -6.62
C GLN A 95 13.28 -7.96 -5.61
N GLY A 96 12.22 -8.74 -5.35
CA GLY A 96 11.26 -8.44 -4.28
C GLY A 96 11.93 -8.43 -2.91
N LEU A 97 12.80 -9.42 -2.63
CA LEU A 97 13.59 -9.47 -1.40
C LEU A 97 14.48 -8.23 -1.24
N LEU A 98 15.24 -7.86 -2.27
CA LEU A 98 16.12 -6.70 -2.23
C LEU A 98 15.35 -5.39 -1.99
N ARG A 99 14.20 -5.22 -2.66
CA ARG A 99 13.29 -4.07 -2.43
C ARG A 99 12.74 -4.05 -1.01
N ALA A 100 12.37 -5.22 -0.46
CA ALA A 100 11.90 -5.33 0.92
C ALA A 100 12.98 -4.93 1.93
N LEU A 101 14.24 -5.24 1.65
CA LEU A 101 15.40 -4.82 2.44
C LEU A 101 15.81 -3.35 2.19
N GLY A 102 15.26 -2.69 1.16
CA GLY A 102 15.66 -1.35 0.74
C GLY A 102 17.02 -1.31 0.07
N ARG A 103 17.46 -2.44 -0.50
CA ARG A 103 18.75 -2.58 -1.20
C ARG A 103 18.54 -2.56 -2.71
N ARG A 104 19.56 -2.09 -3.41
CA ARG A 104 19.65 -2.10 -4.88
C ARG A 104 20.93 -2.82 -5.28
N GLU A 105 20.89 -4.12 -5.22
CA GLU A 105 22.00 -4.97 -5.66
C GLU A 105 21.62 -5.70 -6.95
N ALA A 106 22.60 -6.12 -7.73
CA ALA A 106 22.38 -6.95 -8.91
C ALA A 106 22.00 -8.39 -8.49
N ASP A 107 21.19 -9.07 -9.30
CA ASP A 107 20.77 -10.45 -9.07
C ASP A 107 21.94 -11.39 -8.88
N ASP A 108 23.03 -11.19 -9.63
CA ASP A 108 24.21 -12.06 -9.59
C ASP A 108 24.94 -11.95 -8.24
N VAL A 109 24.90 -10.78 -7.58
CA VAL A 109 25.48 -10.60 -6.24
C VAL A 109 24.69 -11.40 -5.21
N LEU A 110 23.35 -11.35 -5.30
CA LEU A 110 22.48 -12.11 -4.42
C LEU A 110 22.63 -13.62 -4.68
N ALA A 111 22.70 -14.04 -5.94
CA ALA A 111 22.89 -15.42 -6.32
C ALA A 111 24.25 -15.98 -5.82
N ALA A 112 25.32 -15.17 -5.88
CA ALA A 112 26.62 -15.56 -5.36
C ALA A 112 26.62 -15.78 -3.83
N ARG A 113 25.85 -14.96 -3.09
CA ARG A 113 25.71 -15.08 -1.63
C ARG A 113 24.86 -16.29 -1.21
N LEU A 114 23.91 -16.71 -2.05
CA LEU A 114 23.00 -17.83 -1.79
C LEU A 114 23.39 -19.05 -2.64
N THR A 115 24.66 -19.43 -2.63
CA THR A 115 25.25 -20.46 -3.48
C THR A 115 24.41 -21.74 -3.50
N GLY A 116 23.91 -22.13 -4.69
CA GLY A 116 23.11 -23.35 -4.89
C GLY A 116 21.67 -23.28 -4.39
N MET A 117 21.26 -22.18 -3.75
CA MET A 117 19.91 -21.99 -3.19
C MET A 117 19.07 -21.02 -4.02
N TRP A 118 19.32 -20.94 -5.30
CA TRP A 118 18.61 -20.10 -6.24
C TRP A 118 18.34 -20.83 -7.56
N ARG A 119 17.37 -20.36 -8.30
CA ARG A 119 17.05 -20.78 -9.68
C ARG A 119 16.57 -19.59 -10.49
N ARG A 120 16.57 -19.69 -11.81
CA ARG A 120 15.84 -18.75 -12.68
C ARG A 120 14.53 -19.40 -13.11
N ASP A 121 13.45 -18.62 -13.06
CA ASP A 121 12.16 -19.10 -13.58
C ASP A 121 12.14 -19.04 -15.13
N ALA A 122 11.04 -19.47 -15.74
CA ALA A 122 10.85 -19.45 -17.21
C ALA A 122 10.94 -18.06 -17.81
N LYS A 123 10.79 -16.99 -17.01
CA LYS A 123 10.90 -15.59 -17.41
C LYS A 123 12.29 -15.00 -17.13
N GLY A 124 13.25 -15.81 -16.69
CA GLY A 124 14.59 -15.37 -16.35
C GLY A 124 14.72 -14.66 -14.98
N VAL A 125 13.64 -14.57 -14.21
CA VAL A 125 13.64 -13.93 -12.89
C VAL A 125 14.40 -14.79 -11.89
N LEU A 126 15.29 -14.17 -11.10
CA LEU A 126 16.00 -14.86 -10.02
C LEU A 126 15.02 -15.21 -8.89
N MET A 127 14.86 -16.50 -8.64
CA MET A 127 14.10 -17.06 -7.53
C MET A 127 15.06 -17.64 -6.50
N VAL A 128 14.89 -17.28 -5.24
CA VAL A 128 15.74 -17.73 -4.13
C VAL A 128 14.93 -18.53 -3.12
N ARG A 129 15.52 -19.55 -2.50
CA ARG A 129 14.83 -20.37 -1.51
C ARG A 129 14.58 -19.58 -0.23
N VAL A 130 13.35 -19.65 0.28
CA VAL A 130 12.92 -18.88 1.46
C VAL A 130 13.69 -19.30 2.72
N ASP A 131 13.96 -20.59 2.91
CA ASP A 131 14.76 -21.08 4.04
C ASP A 131 16.20 -20.53 4.01
N ALA A 132 16.85 -20.56 2.84
CA ALA A 132 18.18 -19.98 2.66
C ALA A 132 18.19 -18.45 2.89
N VAL A 133 17.13 -17.76 2.49
CA VAL A 133 16.97 -16.32 2.78
C VAL A 133 16.87 -16.06 4.28
N ILE A 134 16.09 -16.86 5.01
CA ILE A 134 15.95 -16.74 6.47
C ILE A 134 17.30 -16.91 7.16
N ASP A 135 18.09 -17.91 6.75
CA ASP A 135 19.45 -18.14 7.25
C ASP A 135 20.39 -16.99 6.89
N TYR A 136 20.34 -16.52 5.66
CA TYR A 136 21.12 -15.38 5.21
C TYR A 136 20.82 -14.11 6.03
N LEU A 137 19.53 -13.79 6.26
CA LEU A 137 19.10 -12.65 7.08
C LEU A 137 19.59 -12.79 8.54
N GLY A 138 19.71 -14.02 9.05
CA GLY A 138 20.24 -14.30 10.38
C GLY A 138 21.75 -14.07 10.52
N HIS A 139 22.50 -14.18 9.43
CA HIS A 139 23.96 -14.06 9.42
C HIS A 139 24.47 -12.71 8.86
N MET A 140 23.57 -11.86 8.36
CA MET A 140 23.94 -10.54 7.85
C MET A 140 24.52 -9.65 8.95
N PRO A 141 25.44 -8.72 8.61
CA PRO A 141 25.91 -7.70 9.56
C PRO A 141 24.77 -6.90 10.18
N GLU A 142 23.76 -6.57 9.37
CA GLU A 142 22.56 -5.79 9.76
C GLU A 142 21.45 -6.65 10.38
N ARG A 143 21.75 -7.87 10.85
CA ARG A 143 20.76 -8.76 11.48
C ARG A 143 19.97 -8.15 12.64
N LYS A 144 20.51 -7.10 13.27
CA LYS A 144 19.86 -6.36 14.37
C LYS A 144 18.90 -5.26 13.88
N ASP A 145 18.92 -4.92 12.57
CA ASP A 145 18.00 -3.95 12.01
C ASP A 145 16.55 -4.41 12.19
N PRO A 146 15.67 -3.58 12.75
CA PRO A 146 14.25 -3.90 12.92
C PRO A 146 13.55 -4.33 11.63
N ARG A 147 13.97 -3.79 10.48
CA ARG A 147 13.43 -4.13 9.15
C ARG A 147 13.80 -5.56 8.77
N VAL A 148 15.07 -5.93 8.94
CA VAL A 148 15.58 -7.27 8.68
C VAL A 148 14.89 -8.29 9.58
N GLN A 149 14.78 -7.99 10.87
CA GLN A 149 14.11 -8.88 11.83
C GLN A 149 12.61 -9.05 11.55
N LYS A 150 11.92 -7.98 11.15
CA LYS A 150 10.50 -8.05 10.75
C LYS A 150 10.32 -8.90 9.51
N LEU A 151 11.18 -8.72 8.49
CA LEU A 151 11.12 -9.52 7.26
C LEU A 151 11.39 -10.99 7.56
N ARG A 152 12.43 -11.31 8.34
CA ARG A 152 12.75 -12.67 8.74
C ARG A 152 11.57 -13.35 9.42
N ARG A 153 10.97 -12.72 10.46
CA ARG A 153 9.80 -13.27 11.17
C ARG A 153 8.60 -13.45 10.25
N TYR A 154 8.39 -12.51 9.32
CA TYR A 154 7.33 -12.61 8.33
C TYR A 154 7.52 -13.82 7.41
N LEU A 155 8.73 -14.03 6.88
CA LEU A 155 9.05 -15.18 6.02
C LEU A 155 8.89 -16.51 6.77
N GLU A 156 9.34 -16.58 8.03
CA GLU A 156 9.16 -17.77 8.86
C GLU A 156 7.69 -18.07 9.11
N ARG A 157 6.91 -17.10 9.60
CA ARG A 157 5.55 -17.31 10.09
C ARG A 157 4.52 -17.36 8.97
N ASP A 158 4.60 -16.44 8.01
CA ASP A 158 3.52 -16.20 7.04
C ASP A 158 3.79 -16.85 5.67
N VAL A 159 5.02 -17.31 5.43
CA VAL A 159 5.39 -17.98 4.17
C VAL A 159 5.77 -19.43 4.41
N LEU A 160 6.77 -19.69 5.26
CA LEU A 160 7.34 -21.04 5.42
C LEU A 160 6.40 -21.98 6.21
N HIS A 161 5.84 -21.53 7.35
CA HIS A 161 4.95 -22.36 8.16
C HIS A 161 3.69 -22.80 7.41
N PRO A 162 2.92 -21.92 6.75
CA PRO A 162 1.73 -22.32 6.00
C PRO A 162 2.05 -23.28 4.85
N ALA A 163 3.19 -23.09 4.18
CA ALA A 163 3.63 -24.02 3.13
C ALA A 163 3.94 -25.42 3.69
N ALA A 164 4.62 -25.50 4.84
CA ALA A 164 4.91 -26.75 5.51
C ALA A 164 3.64 -27.46 6.00
N GLU A 165 2.65 -26.72 6.50
CA GLU A 165 1.36 -27.28 6.89
C GLU A 165 0.57 -27.82 5.70
N ARG A 166 0.55 -27.11 4.56
CA ARG A 166 -0.10 -27.60 3.34
C ARG A 166 0.49 -28.94 2.88
N ARG A 167 1.84 -29.09 2.92
CA ARG A 167 2.53 -30.34 2.55
C ARG A 167 2.23 -31.49 3.50
N ARG A 168 1.98 -31.24 4.78
CA ARG A 168 1.61 -32.29 5.74
C ARG A 168 0.19 -32.80 5.53
N ARG A 169 -0.68 -32.00 4.89
CA ARG A 169 -2.09 -32.37 4.63
C ARG A 169 -2.30 -33.00 3.26
N ALA A 170 -1.36 -32.85 2.33
CA ALA A 170 -1.38 -33.43 0.99
C ALA A 170 -0.78 -34.84 1.00
#